data_6732a851b546e86d31619677d45d3d27
#
_entry.id   6732a851b546e86d31619677d45d3d27
#
_cell.length_a   1.000
_cell.length_b   1.000
_cell.length_c   1.000
_cell.angle_alpha   90.00
_cell.angle_beta   90.00
_cell.angle_gamma   90.00
#
_symmetry.space_group_name_H-M   'P 1'
#
loop_
_entity.id
_entity.type
_entity.pdbx_description
1 polymer ?
#
loop_
_entity_poly.entity_id
_entity_poly.type
_entity_poly.pdbx_seq_one_letter_code
_entity_poly.pdbx_strand_id
1 'polypeptide(L)'
;GVEIRLGLLNGPTGMGAAKLLADSDAGETVNHYEYAIGSDPSTDIVPKLNNGELDIAAVPTNLAATLYNKAGSIRLLALNTLGVLHILENGDTVHSMADLAGKTIYSINQGTNTEYVLNYLLEESGLTPGEDVTIEWKTSEEVTALMASGGIDLCMLPVPAATSVMMQNADVRDAIDLNDVWQDVGAAGTFTMGCVVARKDFIEE
;
A
#
# COMPACT_ATOMS: atom_id res chain seq x y z
N GLY A 1 -27.34 -15.93 -7.47
CA GLY A 1 -26.00 -15.66 -6.95
C GLY A 1 -25.87 -16.08 -5.50
N VAL A 2 -24.67 -16.10 -5.02
CA VAL A 2 -24.37 -16.34 -3.60
C VAL A 2 -24.06 -15.02 -2.89
N GLU A 3 -24.20 -15.02 -1.58
CA GLU A 3 -23.76 -13.93 -0.73
C GLU A 3 -22.26 -14.10 -0.43
N ILE A 4 -21.48 -13.04 -0.63
CA ILE A 4 -20.03 -13.03 -0.45
C ILE A 4 -19.68 -11.90 0.51
N ARG A 5 -18.97 -12.22 1.59
CA ARG A 5 -18.51 -11.25 2.61
C ARG A 5 -17.10 -10.81 2.28
N LEU A 6 -16.96 -9.55 1.90
CA LEU A 6 -15.75 -8.96 1.36
C LEU A 6 -15.08 -8.02 2.36
N GLY A 7 -13.82 -8.26 2.69
CA GLY A 7 -12.98 -7.38 3.50
C GLY A 7 -12.10 -6.51 2.62
N LEU A 8 -12.14 -5.20 2.81
CA LEU A 8 -11.36 -4.23 2.06
C LEU A 8 -10.56 -3.33 3.01
N LEU A 9 -9.48 -2.75 2.49
CA LEU A 9 -8.70 -1.76 3.22
C LEU A 9 -9.00 -0.36 2.67
N ASN A 10 -9.02 0.61 3.57
CA ASN A 10 -9.02 2.01 3.19
C ASN A 10 -7.69 2.35 2.50
N GLY A 11 -7.76 2.81 1.25
CA GLY A 11 -6.59 3.15 0.43
C GLY A 11 -6.47 2.35 -0.86
N PRO A 12 -5.28 2.36 -1.51
CA PRO A 12 -5.08 1.80 -2.85
C PRO A 12 -5.54 0.35 -3.01
N THR A 13 -5.25 -0.49 -2.01
CA THR A 13 -5.58 -1.94 -2.06
C THR A 13 -7.08 -2.20 -2.09
N GLY A 14 -7.90 -1.35 -1.46
CA GLY A 14 -9.36 -1.47 -1.49
C GLY A 14 -10.03 -0.76 -2.66
N MET A 15 -9.39 0.26 -3.24
CA MET A 15 -9.98 1.08 -4.30
C MET A 15 -10.33 0.29 -5.57
N GLY A 16 -9.59 -0.78 -5.86
CA GLY A 16 -9.85 -1.64 -7.01
C GLY A 16 -11.23 -2.32 -7.00
N ALA A 17 -11.87 -2.41 -5.83
CA ALA A 17 -13.21 -2.98 -5.68
C ALA A 17 -14.34 -1.95 -5.92
N ALA A 18 -14.06 -0.66 -6.08
CA ALA A 18 -15.09 0.39 -6.08
C ALA A 18 -16.21 0.16 -7.10
N LYS A 19 -15.86 -0.28 -8.32
CA LYS A 19 -16.88 -0.57 -9.33
C LYS A 19 -17.73 -1.80 -8.95
N LEU A 20 -17.10 -2.87 -8.44
CA LEU A 20 -17.80 -4.06 -7.99
C LEU A 20 -18.82 -3.73 -6.90
N LEU A 21 -18.43 -2.88 -5.94
CA LEU A 21 -19.31 -2.45 -4.85
C LEU A 21 -20.50 -1.62 -5.38
N ALA A 22 -20.22 -0.66 -6.26
CA ALA A 22 -21.28 0.16 -6.87
C ALA A 22 -22.28 -0.69 -7.67
N ASP A 23 -21.79 -1.65 -8.45
CA ASP A 23 -22.65 -2.56 -9.23
C ASP A 23 -23.43 -3.51 -8.30
N SER A 24 -22.82 -3.97 -7.20
CA SER A 24 -23.52 -4.80 -6.21
C SER A 24 -24.63 -4.04 -5.50
N ASP A 25 -24.36 -2.81 -5.07
CA ASP A 25 -25.36 -1.94 -4.44
C ASP A 25 -26.53 -1.60 -5.40
N ALA A 26 -26.25 -1.52 -6.69
CA ALA A 26 -27.25 -1.34 -7.73
C ALA A 26 -28.02 -2.63 -8.11
N GLY A 27 -27.58 -3.80 -7.59
CA GLY A 27 -28.16 -5.10 -7.95
C GLY A 27 -27.79 -5.58 -9.35
N GLU A 28 -26.71 -5.07 -9.93
CA GLU A 28 -26.22 -5.38 -11.29
C GLU A 28 -25.23 -6.54 -11.32
N THR A 29 -24.80 -7.07 -10.15
CA THR A 29 -23.90 -8.22 -10.04
C THR A 29 -24.65 -9.54 -9.94
N VAL A 30 -24.02 -10.63 -10.37
CA VAL A 30 -24.57 -11.99 -10.24
C VAL A 30 -24.64 -12.41 -8.77
N ASN A 31 -23.60 -12.08 -7.99
CA ASN A 31 -23.54 -12.35 -6.56
C ASN A 31 -23.84 -11.08 -5.77
N HIS A 32 -24.27 -11.25 -4.53
CA HIS A 32 -24.45 -10.14 -3.60
C HIS A 32 -23.19 -10.02 -2.74
N TYR A 33 -22.65 -8.79 -2.59
CA TYR A 33 -21.44 -8.53 -1.82
C TYR A 33 -21.78 -7.69 -0.59
N GLU A 34 -21.68 -8.31 0.59
CA GLU A 34 -21.59 -7.56 1.83
C GLU A 34 -20.15 -7.18 2.08
N TYR A 35 -19.86 -5.92 2.39
CA TYR A 35 -18.46 -5.50 2.54
C TYR A 35 -18.21 -4.69 3.81
N ALA A 36 -16.99 -4.85 4.33
CA ALA A 36 -16.45 -4.07 5.42
C ALA A 36 -15.13 -3.43 4.99
N ILE A 37 -14.93 -2.17 5.33
CA ILE A 37 -13.69 -1.43 5.07
C ILE A 37 -12.97 -1.23 6.40
N GLY A 38 -11.74 -1.76 6.50
CA GLY A 38 -10.86 -1.61 7.65
C GLY A 38 -9.70 -0.64 7.36
N SER A 39 -9.10 -0.14 8.41
CA SER A 39 -7.92 0.73 8.34
C SER A 39 -6.62 -0.04 8.58
N ASP A 40 -6.66 -1.06 9.41
CA ASP A 40 -5.53 -1.94 9.73
C ASP A 40 -5.84 -3.38 9.32
N PRO A 41 -5.06 -3.97 8.39
CA PRO A 41 -5.30 -5.33 7.94
C PRO A 41 -5.18 -6.36 9.06
N SER A 42 -4.29 -6.15 10.02
CA SER A 42 -4.00 -7.13 11.08
C SER A 42 -5.09 -7.19 12.14
N THR A 43 -5.76 -6.08 12.43
CA THR A 43 -6.83 -6.00 13.43
C THR A 43 -8.22 -6.08 12.84
N ASP A 44 -8.44 -5.52 11.65
CA ASP A 44 -9.78 -5.33 11.10
C ASP A 44 -10.19 -6.43 10.11
N ILE A 45 -9.20 -7.01 9.39
CA ILE A 45 -9.44 -7.95 8.27
C ILE A 45 -9.02 -9.38 8.62
N VAL A 46 -7.77 -9.58 9.04
CA VAL A 46 -7.20 -10.91 9.26
C VAL A 46 -7.97 -11.74 10.28
N PRO A 47 -8.37 -11.23 11.46
CA PRO A 47 -9.16 -12.01 12.40
C PRO A 47 -10.48 -12.49 11.82
N LYS A 48 -11.17 -11.63 11.08
CA LYS A 48 -12.47 -11.94 10.44
C LYS A 48 -12.34 -12.95 9.30
N LEU A 49 -11.24 -12.87 8.55
CA LEU A 49 -10.94 -13.86 7.51
C LEU A 49 -10.65 -15.24 8.15
N ASN A 50 -9.88 -15.27 9.25
CA ASN A 50 -9.51 -16.52 9.93
C ASN A 50 -10.68 -17.19 10.66
N ASN A 51 -11.63 -16.43 11.19
CA ASN A 51 -12.79 -16.98 11.91
C ASN A 51 -14.03 -17.21 11.04
N GLY A 52 -13.92 -16.95 9.71
CA GLY A 52 -14.97 -17.19 8.77
C GLY A 52 -16.04 -16.10 8.68
N GLU A 53 -15.80 -14.91 9.24
CA GLU A 53 -16.69 -13.76 9.07
C GLU A 53 -16.53 -13.07 7.71
N LEU A 54 -15.38 -13.26 7.05
CA LEU A 54 -15.12 -12.80 5.68
C LEU A 54 -14.76 -14.00 4.80
N ASP A 55 -15.15 -13.95 3.54
CA ASP A 55 -14.91 -14.97 2.54
C ASP A 55 -13.73 -14.61 1.64
N ILE A 56 -13.69 -13.34 1.22
CA ILE A 56 -12.67 -12.76 0.35
C ILE A 56 -12.14 -11.48 1.01
N ALA A 57 -10.86 -11.21 0.86
CA ALA A 57 -10.27 -9.97 1.37
C ALA A 57 -9.19 -9.41 0.43
N ALA A 58 -9.12 -8.08 0.37
CA ALA A 58 -7.99 -7.36 -0.21
C ALA A 58 -7.01 -7.01 0.92
N VAL A 59 -5.77 -7.50 0.81
CA VAL A 59 -4.74 -7.37 1.86
C VAL A 59 -3.37 -7.06 1.26
N PRO A 60 -2.42 -6.52 2.06
CA PRO A 60 -1.02 -6.40 1.64
C PRO A 60 -0.43 -7.75 1.21
N THR A 61 0.36 -7.75 0.14
CA THR A 61 0.91 -8.98 -0.46
C THR A 61 1.79 -9.77 0.52
N ASN A 62 2.62 -9.07 1.31
CA ASN A 62 3.47 -9.70 2.33
C ASN A 62 2.64 -10.36 3.44
N LEU A 63 1.51 -9.77 3.82
CA LEU A 63 0.60 -10.35 4.81
C LEU A 63 -0.07 -11.61 4.27
N ALA A 64 -0.51 -11.60 3.02
CA ALA A 64 -1.05 -12.80 2.35
C ALA A 64 -0.04 -13.95 2.36
N ALA A 65 1.22 -13.68 2.04
CA ALA A 65 2.30 -14.68 2.11
C ALA A 65 2.47 -15.23 3.53
N THR A 66 2.44 -14.37 4.54
CA THR A 66 2.52 -14.78 5.96
C THR A 66 1.35 -15.66 6.37
N LEU A 67 0.12 -15.28 5.99
CA LEU A 67 -1.08 -16.08 6.30
C LEU A 67 -1.04 -17.46 5.62
N TYR A 68 -0.64 -17.49 4.35
CA TYR A 68 -0.49 -18.75 3.62
C TYR A 68 0.54 -19.68 4.27
N ASN A 69 1.72 -19.15 4.61
CA ASN A 69 2.80 -19.94 5.20
C ASN A 69 2.46 -20.44 6.62
N LYS A 70 1.68 -19.68 7.38
CA LYS A 70 1.28 -20.10 8.74
C LYS A 70 0.22 -21.20 8.76
N ALA A 71 -0.79 -21.12 7.90
CA ALA A 71 -1.96 -21.98 8.01
C ALA A 71 -2.41 -22.61 6.69
N GLY A 72 -1.96 -22.12 5.53
CA GLY A 72 -2.43 -22.57 4.22
C GLY A 72 -3.94 -22.39 3.99
N SER A 73 -4.57 -21.51 4.81
CA SER A 73 -6.02 -21.34 4.89
C SER A 73 -6.59 -20.43 3.82
N ILE A 74 -5.73 -19.78 3.04
CA ILE A 74 -6.14 -18.85 1.97
C ILE A 74 -5.60 -19.27 0.61
N ARG A 75 -6.19 -18.68 -0.43
CA ARG A 75 -5.72 -18.77 -1.82
C ARG A 75 -5.63 -17.36 -2.39
N LEU A 76 -4.55 -17.11 -3.13
CA LEU A 76 -4.39 -15.88 -3.91
C LEU A 76 -5.31 -15.95 -5.13
N LEU A 77 -6.17 -14.95 -5.30
CA LEU A 77 -7.04 -14.82 -6.47
C LEU A 77 -6.43 -13.89 -7.52
N ALA A 78 -5.91 -12.74 -7.10
CA ALA A 78 -5.32 -11.74 -7.99
C ALA A 78 -4.34 -10.83 -7.26
N LEU A 79 -3.38 -10.27 -7.99
CA LEU A 79 -2.64 -9.08 -7.60
C LEU A 79 -3.46 -7.88 -8.08
N ASN A 80 -3.86 -7.00 -7.17
CA ASN A 80 -4.74 -5.88 -7.49
C ASN A 80 -4.10 -4.51 -7.31
N THR A 81 -2.93 -4.45 -6.65
CA THR A 81 -2.17 -3.22 -6.45
C THR A 81 -0.71 -3.48 -6.72
N LEU A 82 -0.16 -2.83 -7.72
CA LEU A 82 1.27 -2.80 -8.00
C LEU A 82 1.94 -1.71 -7.16
N GLY A 83 3.19 -1.34 -7.45
CA GLY A 83 3.86 -0.27 -6.75
C GLY A 83 3.12 1.05 -6.96
N VAL A 84 2.85 1.74 -5.86
CA VAL A 84 2.10 3.01 -5.81
C VAL A 84 2.82 4.05 -4.96
N LEU A 85 4.06 3.77 -4.55
CA LEU A 85 4.83 4.63 -3.65
C LEU A 85 5.68 5.62 -4.44
N HIS A 86 5.63 6.88 -4.01
CA HIS A 86 6.37 7.97 -4.59
C HIS A 86 7.09 8.77 -3.50
N ILE A 87 8.29 9.22 -3.77
CA ILE A 87 8.99 10.20 -2.95
C ILE A 87 8.68 11.58 -3.52
N LEU A 88 8.04 12.40 -2.71
CA LEU A 88 7.71 13.79 -3.03
C LEU A 88 8.73 14.73 -2.41
N GLU A 89 9.04 15.81 -3.12
CA GLU A 89 9.92 16.87 -2.64
C GLU A 89 9.27 18.24 -2.80
N ASN A 90 9.36 19.04 -1.74
CA ASN A 90 9.14 20.47 -1.77
C ASN A 90 10.47 21.15 -2.05
N GLY A 91 10.86 21.22 -3.32
CA GLY A 91 12.19 21.65 -3.77
C GLY A 91 12.61 20.94 -5.05
N ASP A 92 13.92 21.02 -5.35
CA ASP A 92 14.52 20.44 -6.56
C ASP A 92 15.96 19.95 -6.31
N THR A 93 16.13 19.13 -5.28
CA THR A 93 17.45 18.63 -4.86
C THR A 93 17.58 17.11 -4.94
N VAL A 94 16.46 16.39 -5.09
CA VAL A 94 16.41 14.93 -5.12
C VAL A 94 15.97 14.48 -6.51
N HIS A 95 16.87 13.81 -7.24
CA HIS A 95 16.64 13.28 -8.58
C HIS A 95 16.92 11.77 -8.67
N SER A 96 17.49 11.21 -7.60
CA SER A 96 17.78 9.79 -7.45
C SER A 96 17.73 9.38 -5.98
N MET A 97 17.71 8.09 -5.70
CA MET A 97 17.80 7.58 -4.33
C MET A 97 19.09 8.04 -3.62
N ALA A 98 20.19 8.16 -4.34
CA ALA A 98 21.48 8.59 -3.77
C ALA A 98 21.42 10.03 -3.20
N ASP A 99 20.59 10.90 -3.75
CA ASP A 99 20.42 12.27 -3.28
C ASP A 99 19.72 12.37 -1.92
N LEU A 100 19.19 11.26 -1.41
CA LEU A 100 18.58 11.17 -0.08
C LEU A 100 19.64 11.13 1.05
N ALA A 101 20.91 10.92 0.72
CA ALA A 101 21.99 10.89 1.71
C ALA A 101 22.03 12.17 2.56
N GLY A 102 22.02 12.00 3.88
CA GLY A 102 22.03 13.09 4.86
C GLY A 102 20.68 13.81 5.03
N LYS A 103 19.61 13.35 4.36
CA LYS A 103 18.29 13.97 4.43
C LYS A 103 17.35 13.23 5.40
N THR A 104 16.26 13.90 5.75
CA THR A 104 15.15 13.32 6.50
C THR A 104 13.96 13.13 5.56
N ILE A 105 13.44 11.90 5.49
CA ILE A 105 12.21 11.57 4.77
C ILE A 105 11.10 11.19 5.75
N TYR A 106 9.93 11.77 5.57
CA TYR A 106 8.74 11.42 6.34
C TYR A 106 7.96 10.32 5.64
N SER A 107 7.64 9.27 6.37
CA SER A 107 6.97 8.09 5.81
C SER A 107 5.82 7.61 6.69
N ILE A 108 5.08 6.64 6.18
CA ILE A 108 3.88 6.09 6.78
C ILE A 108 3.98 4.57 6.96
N ASN A 109 3.12 4.01 7.81
CA ASN A 109 2.93 2.57 7.97
C ASN A 109 4.21 1.81 8.35
N GLN A 110 4.89 2.29 9.41
CA GLN A 110 6.02 1.57 10.00
C GLN A 110 5.64 0.12 10.36
N GLY A 111 6.56 -0.82 10.16
CA GLY A 111 6.34 -2.25 10.41
C GLY A 111 5.57 -2.98 9.31
N THR A 112 5.30 -2.32 8.18
CA THR A 112 4.58 -2.91 7.04
C THR A 112 5.46 -3.00 5.80
N ASN A 113 4.89 -3.51 4.69
CA ASN A 113 5.58 -3.56 3.41
C ASN A 113 6.09 -2.19 2.93
N THR A 114 5.47 -1.09 3.34
CA THR A 114 5.92 0.27 3.03
C THR A 114 7.34 0.53 3.56
N GLU A 115 7.61 0.19 4.82
CA GLU A 115 8.95 0.28 5.41
C GLU A 115 9.92 -0.68 4.76
N TYR A 116 9.53 -1.94 4.55
CA TYR A 116 10.41 -2.95 3.97
C TYR A 116 10.86 -2.58 2.56
N VAL A 117 9.96 -2.04 1.75
CA VAL A 117 10.29 -1.57 0.40
C VAL A 117 11.22 -0.37 0.43
N LEU A 118 10.93 0.64 1.26
CA LEU A 118 11.80 1.81 1.38
C LEU A 118 13.22 1.41 1.81
N ASN A 119 13.34 0.59 2.85
CA ASN A 119 14.63 0.13 3.35
C ASN A 119 15.40 -0.65 2.28
N TYR A 120 14.73 -1.60 1.62
CA TYR A 120 15.33 -2.38 0.53
C TYR A 120 15.87 -1.50 -0.60
N LEU A 121 15.08 -0.53 -1.07
CA LEU A 121 15.50 0.34 -2.17
C LEU A 121 16.61 1.33 -1.75
N LEU A 122 16.64 1.77 -0.50
CA LEU A 122 17.75 2.55 0.04
C LEU A 122 19.03 1.71 0.08
N GLU A 123 18.98 0.48 0.61
CA GLU A 123 20.13 -0.43 0.70
C GLU A 123 20.68 -0.79 -0.69
N GLU A 124 19.82 -1.14 -1.65
CA GLU A 124 20.23 -1.41 -3.04
C GLU A 124 20.81 -0.17 -3.74
N SER A 125 20.47 1.01 -3.26
CA SER A 125 21.04 2.29 -3.73
C SER A 125 22.29 2.73 -2.96
N GLY A 126 22.80 1.88 -2.06
CA GLY A 126 24.03 2.10 -1.29
C GLY A 126 23.85 3.01 -0.08
N LEU A 127 22.64 3.17 0.42
CA LEU A 127 22.32 3.98 1.61
C LEU A 127 21.81 3.09 2.75
N THR A 128 22.27 3.37 3.97
CA THR A 128 21.84 2.67 5.18
C THR A 128 20.64 3.39 5.80
N PRO A 129 19.45 2.76 5.86
CA PRO A 129 18.28 3.35 6.53
C PRO A 129 18.58 3.65 8.01
N GLY A 130 18.24 4.86 8.46
CA GLY A 130 18.47 5.31 9.84
C GLY A 130 19.88 5.83 10.14
N GLU A 131 20.85 5.59 9.24
CA GLU A 131 22.23 6.13 9.35
C GLU A 131 22.47 7.19 8.27
N ASP A 132 22.41 6.79 6.99
CA ASP A 132 22.61 7.71 5.87
C ASP A 132 21.34 8.52 5.56
N VAL A 133 20.17 7.98 5.85
CA VAL A 133 18.86 8.63 5.65
C VAL A 133 18.05 8.52 6.93
N THR A 134 17.65 9.64 7.51
CA THR A 134 16.74 9.67 8.65
C THR A 134 15.31 9.42 8.16
N ILE A 135 14.60 8.45 8.77
CA ILE A 135 13.21 8.16 8.43
C ILE A 135 12.32 8.50 9.62
N GLU A 136 11.40 9.45 9.43
CA GLU A 136 10.40 9.85 10.42
C GLU A 136 9.05 9.25 10.09
N TRP A 137 8.50 8.46 11.01
CA TRP A 137 7.23 7.76 10.84
C TRP A 137 6.08 8.55 11.44
N LYS A 138 5.03 8.77 10.63
CA LYS A 138 3.79 9.46 11.04
C LYS A 138 2.57 8.82 10.40
N THR A 139 1.38 9.30 10.76
CA THR A 139 0.15 8.89 10.06
C THR A 139 0.10 9.46 8.64
N SER A 140 -0.68 8.83 7.76
CA SER A 140 -0.85 9.31 6.38
C SER A 140 -1.42 10.72 6.34
N GLU A 141 -2.35 11.03 7.23
CA GLU A 141 -2.97 12.35 7.36
C GLU A 141 -1.97 13.41 7.78
N GLU A 142 -1.10 13.09 8.76
CA GLU A 142 -0.06 14.02 9.23
C GLU A 142 0.96 14.30 8.14
N VAL A 143 1.49 13.28 7.46
CA VAL A 143 2.46 13.46 6.37
C VAL A 143 1.85 14.28 5.23
N THR A 144 0.62 13.95 4.83
CA THR A 144 -0.11 14.67 3.76
C THR A 144 -0.29 16.14 4.12
N ALA A 145 -0.72 16.44 5.35
CA ALA A 145 -0.94 17.83 5.81
C ALA A 145 0.38 18.61 5.90
N LEU A 146 1.43 18.01 6.44
CA LEU A 146 2.75 18.65 6.58
C LEU A 146 3.35 18.95 5.20
N MET A 147 3.27 18.01 4.26
CA MET A 147 3.81 18.20 2.92
C MET A 147 2.99 19.22 2.12
N ALA A 148 1.67 19.17 2.20
CA ALA A 148 0.79 20.15 1.55
C ALA A 148 0.98 21.58 2.07
N SER A 149 1.30 21.75 3.35
CA SER A 149 1.56 23.05 3.96
C SER A 149 3.00 23.56 3.78
N GLY A 150 3.91 22.76 3.21
CA GLY A 150 5.33 23.09 3.14
C GLY A 150 6.05 23.00 4.48
N GLY A 151 5.50 22.26 5.43
CA GLY A 151 6.11 22.04 6.75
C GLY A 151 7.21 20.99 6.77
N ILE A 152 7.36 20.21 5.71
CA ILE A 152 8.42 19.24 5.47
C ILE A 152 8.85 19.29 4.01
N ASP A 153 10.11 18.88 3.74
CA ASP A 153 10.69 18.95 2.40
C ASP A 153 10.60 17.65 1.63
N LEU A 154 10.60 16.51 2.32
CA LEU A 154 10.61 15.17 1.71
C LEU A 154 9.64 14.24 2.41
N CYS A 155 8.83 13.53 1.62
CA CYS A 155 8.02 12.44 2.14
C CYS A 155 7.88 11.29 1.14
N MET A 156 7.52 10.11 1.64
CA MET A 156 7.06 8.99 0.84
C MET A 156 5.58 8.75 1.09
N LEU A 157 4.77 8.83 0.02
CA LEU A 157 3.33 8.61 0.05
C LEU A 157 2.88 7.72 -1.11
N PRO A 158 1.81 6.94 -0.93
CA PRO A 158 1.18 6.26 -2.05
C PRO A 158 0.25 7.20 -2.83
N VAL A 159 0.00 6.91 -4.10
CA VAL A 159 -1.19 7.47 -4.76
C VAL A 159 -2.44 6.82 -4.13
N PRO A 160 -3.55 7.58 -3.91
CA PRO A 160 -3.81 8.94 -4.38
C PRO A 160 -3.30 10.07 -3.46
N ALA A 161 -2.75 9.77 -2.27
CA ALA A 161 -2.30 10.80 -1.32
C ALA A 161 -1.22 11.70 -1.94
N ALA A 162 -0.24 11.13 -2.64
CA ALA A 162 0.80 11.87 -3.36
C ALA A 162 0.20 12.87 -4.35
N THR A 163 -0.76 12.44 -5.18
CA THR A 163 -1.46 13.32 -6.13
C THR A 163 -2.21 14.43 -5.40
N SER A 164 -2.89 14.12 -4.30
CA SER A 164 -3.62 15.11 -3.51
C SER A 164 -2.71 16.20 -2.96
N VAL A 165 -1.53 15.84 -2.48
CA VAL A 165 -0.52 16.81 -2.01
C VAL A 165 -0.08 17.74 -3.13
N MET A 166 0.31 17.21 -4.29
CA MET A 166 0.75 18.01 -5.45
C MET A 166 -0.36 18.94 -5.99
N MET A 167 -1.62 18.54 -5.86
CA MET A 167 -2.75 19.42 -6.21
C MET A 167 -2.96 20.57 -5.23
N GLN A 168 -2.58 20.39 -3.96
CA GLN A 168 -2.73 21.40 -2.91
C GLN A 168 -1.53 22.34 -2.81
N ASN A 169 -0.33 21.86 -3.17
CA ASN A 169 0.91 22.63 -3.12
C ASN A 169 1.68 22.45 -4.44
N ALA A 170 1.70 23.48 -5.25
CA ALA A 170 2.34 23.49 -6.57
C ALA A 170 3.88 23.45 -6.52
N ASP A 171 4.48 23.72 -5.36
CA ASP A 171 5.93 23.65 -5.16
C ASP A 171 6.41 22.21 -4.86
N VAL A 172 5.46 21.30 -4.59
CA VAL A 172 5.74 19.88 -4.39
C VAL A 172 5.73 19.14 -5.73
N ARG A 173 6.78 18.40 -5.98
CA ARG A 173 6.91 17.55 -7.16
C ARG A 173 7.02 16.06 -6.79
N ASP A 174 6.71 15.21 -7.73
CA ASP A 174 7.07 13.80 -7.71
C ASP A 174 8.57 13.69 -8.05
N ALA A 175 9.38 13.44 -7.02
CA ALA A 175 10.83 13.39 -7.17
C ALA A 175 11.29 12.02 -7.65
N ILE A 176 10.70 10.93 -7.12
CA ILE A 176 11.08 9.56 -7.45
C ILE A 176 9.84 8.65 -7.43
N ASP A 177 9.59 7.97 -8.56
CA ASP A 177 8.68 6.83 -8.63
C ASP A 177 9.42 5.57 -8.17
N LEU A 178 8.99 4.94 -7.09
CA LEU A 178 9.65 3.74 -6.57
C LEU A 178 9.46 2.49 -7.43
N ASN A 179 8.54 2.48 -8.39
CA ASN A 179 8.48 1.42 -9.42
C ASN A 179 9.69 1.47 -10.35
N ASP A 180 10.10 2.66 -10.76
CA ASP A 180 11.26 2.84 -11.63
C ASP A 180 12.52 2.39 -10.88
N VAL A 181 12.68 2.83 -9.63
CA VAL A 181 13.80 2.39 -8.77
C VAL A 181 13.83 0.88 -8.60
N TRP A 182 12.67 0.24 -8.39
CA TRP A 182 12.57 -1.22 -8.27
C TRP A 182 13.13 -1.95 -9.50
N GLN A 183 12.87 -1.43 -10.68
CA GLN A 183 13.40 -1.98 -11.94
C GLN A 183 14.90 -1.68 -12.09
N ASP A 184 15.33 -0.46 -11.76
CA ASP A 184 16.69 0.00 -11.92
C ASP A 184 17.69 -0.75 -11.02
N VAL A 185 17.30 -1.10 -9.80
CA VAL A 185 18.11 -1.92 -8.89
C VAL A 185 18.13 -3.41 -9.29
N GLY A 186 17.40 -3.81 -10.33
CA GLY A 186 17.33 -5.19 -10.79
C GLY A 186 16.59 -6.13 -9.84
N ALA A 187 15.67 -5.61 -9.05
CA ALA A 187 14.84 -6.40 -8.14
C ALA A 187 14.07 -7.49 -8.88
N ALA A 188 13.99 -8.67 -8.30
CA ALA A 188 13.30 -9.79 -8.93
C ALA A 188 11.78 -9.60 -8.92
N GLY A 189 11.16 -9.81 -10.07
CA GLY A 189 9.71 -9.82 -10.22
C GLY A 189 9.06 -8.43 -10.23
N THR A 190 7.75 -8.44 -10.22
CA THR A 190 6.94 -7.22 -10.24
C THR A 190 6.80 -6.66 -8.84
N PHE A 191 6.95 -5.35 -8.69
CA PHE A 191 6.69 -4.64 -7.44
C PHE A 191 5.19 -4.69 -7.12
N THR A 192 4.80 -5.49 -6.12
CA THR A 192 3.40 -5.67 -5.71
C THR A 192 3.19 -5.20 -4.29
N MET A 193 2.09 -4.45 -4.08
CA MET A 193 1.73 -3.91 -2.76
C MET A 193 0.49 -4.59 -2.17
N GLY A 194 -0.47 -4.98 -3.00
CA GLY A 194 -1.73 -5.56 -2.57
C GLY A 194 -2.24 -6.69 -3.45
N CYS A 195 -3.04 -7.54 -2.84
CA CYS A 195 -3.65 -8.69 -3.50
C CYS A 195 -5.04 -8.98 -2.94
N VAL A 196 -5.80 -9.76 -3.69
CA VAL A 196 -7.07 -10.33 -3.28
C VAL A 196 -6.86 -11.79 -2.93
N VAL A 197 -7.30 -12.18 -1.75
CA VAL A 197 -7.27 -13.56 -1.25
C VAL A 197 -8.66 -14.03 -0.88
N ALA A 198 -8.91 -15.33 -1.00
CA ALA A 198 -10.12 -15.95 -0.49
C ALA A 198 -9.77 -17.06 0.51
N ARG A 199 -10.69 -17.34 1.43
CA ARG A 199 -10.56 -18.53 2.28
C ARG A 199 -10.59 -19.79 1.41
N LYS A 200 -9.76 -20.77 1.77
CA LYS A 200 -9.65 -22.03 1.05
C LYS A 200 -10.97 -22.80 1.08
N ASP A 201 -11.58 -22.93 2.26
CA ASP A 201 -12.85 -23.62 2.47
C ASP A 201 -13.99 -23.00 1.66
N PHE A 202 -14.06 -21.67 1.57
CA PHE A 202 -15.05 -20.96 0.74
C PHE A 202 -14.93 -21.26 -0.76
N ILE A 203 -13.70 -21.49 -1.26
CA ILE A 203 -13.49 -21.83 -2.68
C ILE A 203 -13.82 -23.30 -2.97
N GLU A 204 -13.63 -24.19 -1.98
CA GLU A 204 -13.82 -25.62 -2.12
C GLU A 204 -15.29 -26.06 -1.89
N GLU A 205 -16.17 -25.17 -1.45
CA GLU A 205 -17.63 -25.36 -1.34
C GLU A 205 -18.35 -25.13 -2.69
#